data_e412a32c7122877a1632aa36cf271f90
#
_entry.id   e412a32c7122877a1632aa36cf271f90
#
_cell.length_a   1.000
_cell.length_b   1.000
_cell.length_c   1.000
_cell.angle_alpha   90.00
_cell.angle_beta   90.00
_cell.angle_gamma   90.00
#
_symmetry.space_group_name_H-M   'P 1'
#
loop_
_entity.id
_entity.type
_entity.pdbx_description
1 polymer ?
#
loop_
_entity_poly.entity_id
_entity_poly.type
_entity_poly.pdbx_seq_one_letter_code
_entity_poly.pdbx_strand_id
1 'polypeptide(L)'
;MDNTNIVGLFSNVNRNLTIENTRRLIAKGVKLTYVPYQGTLYAECLSDSPIFIQSRNSNWLDNNFHPTTVCKLCHGYSLKIFDTAKFGELLNHCAQMGFDSSYELTKMTIIRMSFVKGWGKDYQRQDITSTPCWIEIHLHAPLIWLDKALQNLAKLGPLPDKIHSNS
;
A
#
# COMPACT_ATOMS: atom_id res chain seq x y z
N MET A 1 23.24 -2.51 12.31
CA MET A 1 23.35 -2.02 10.91
C MET A 1 22.03 -1.37 10.55
N ASP A 2 22.04 -0.05 10.57
CA ASP A 2 20.83 0.74 10.29
C ASP A 2 20.56 0.70 8.79
N ASN A 3 19.58 -0.10 8.38
CA ASN A 3 19.03 -0.04 7.02
C ASN A 3 18.12 1.19 6.91
N THR A 4 18.73 2.36 6.94
CA THR A 4 18.05 3.61 6.62
C THR A 4 18.04 3.75 5.10
N ASN A 5 17.06 3.15 4.43
CA ASN A 5 16.81 3.45 3.03
C ASN A 5 16.18 4.85 2.92
N ILE A 6 17.04 5.85 2.80
CA ILE A 6 16.62 7.19 2.37
C ILE A 6 16.20 7.06 0.92
N VAL A 7 14.92 7.24 0.64
CA VAL A 7 14.45 7.36 -0.74
C VAL A 7 15.05 8.64 -1.33
N GLY A 8 16.17 8.49 -2.03
CA GLY A 8 16.78 9.57 -2.78
C GLY A 8 15.86 9.96 -3.94
N LEU A 9 15.50 11.23 -3.99
CA LEU A 9 14.73 11.78 -5.10
C LEU A 9 15.62 11.84 -6.33
N PHE A 10 15.31 11.02 -7.33
CA PHE A 10 15.95 11.10 -8.64
C PHE A 10 15.64 12.46 -9.29
N SER A 11 16.67 13.13 -9.79
CA SER A 11 16.54 14.38 -10.54
C SER A 11 15.85 14.10 -11.87
N ASN A 12 14.58 14.41 -11.98
CA ASN A 12 13.86 14.37 -13.25
C ASN A 12 14.01 15.71 -13.99
N VAL A 13 14.25 15.61 -15.31
CA VAL A 13 14.60 16.72 -16.19
C VAL A 13 13.44 17.71 -16.43
N ASN A 14 12.21 17.37 -16.05
CA ASN A 14 11.05 18.27 -16.17
C ASN A 14 11.00 19.25 -15.00
N ARG A 15 11.54 20.43 -15.24
CA ARG A 15 11.53 21.55 -14.31
C ARG A 15 10.17 22.26 -14.31
N ASN A 16 9.19 21.67 -13.64
CA ASN A 16 7.98 22.39 -13.28
C ASN A 16 8.20 23.02 -11.89
N LEU A 17 8.02 24.34 -11.79
CA LEU A 17 8.21 25.11 -10.55
C LEU A 17 7.40 24.55 -9.37
N THR A 18 6.19 24.07 -9.62
CA THR A 18 5.33 23.42 -8.61
C THR A 18 5.97 22.14 -8.08
N ILE A 19 6.54 21.33 -8.95
CA ILE A 19 7.24 20.09 -8.58
C ILE A 19 8.49 20.42 -7.77
N GLU A 20 9.28 21.39 -8.18
CA GLU A 20 10.49 21.79 -7.45
C GLU A 20 10.17 22.35 -6.06
N ASN A 21 9.16 23.20 -5.95
CA ASN A 21 8.71 23.70 -4.66
C ASN A 21 8.21 22.59 -3.74
N THR A 22 7.45 21.64 -4.28
CA THR A 22 7.00 20.47 -3.52
C THR A 22 8.18 19.62 -3.05
N ARG A 23 9.17 19.37 -3.91
CA ARG A 23 10.39 18.61 -3.54
C ARG A 23 11.15 19.25 -2.37
N ARG A 24 11.28 20.58 -2.37
CA ARG A 24 11.92 21.31 -1.24
C ARG A 24 11.17 21.09 0.06
N LEU A 25 9.85 21.04 0.03
CA LEU A 25 8.99 20.83 1.20
C LEU A 25 9.01 19.38 1.71
N ILE A 26 9.44 18.42 0.90
CA ILE A 26 9.62 17.04 1.35
C ILE A 26 10.73 16.93 2.39
N ALA A 27 11.79 17.73 2.25
CA ALA A 27 12.92 17.80 3.20
C ALA A 27 13.43 16.40 3.61
N LYS A 28 13.24 16.01 4.89
CA LYS A 28 13.65 14.70 5.42
C LYS A 28 12.77 13.53 4.95
N GLY A 29 11.62 13.81 4.36
CA GLY A 29 10.75 12.82 3.75
C GLY A 29 10.09 11.84 4.72
N VAL A 30 10.16 10.57 4.38
CA VAL A 30 9.58 9.46 5.12
C VAL A 30 10.64 8.45 5.51
N LYS A 31 10.52 7.89 6.71
CA LYS A 31 11.30 6.75 7.16
C LYS A 31 10.42 5.50 7.10
N LEU A 32 10.90 4.47 6.40
CA LEU A 32 10.28 3.16 6.38
C LEU A 32 11.05 2.22 7.31
N THR A 33 10.33 1.56 8.21
CA THR A 33 10.91 0.61 9.17
C THR A 33 10.20 -0.73 9.05
N TYR A 34 10.96 -1.76 8.67
CA TYR A 34 10.48 -3.14 8.70
C TYR A 34 10.91 -3.80 10.02
N VAL A 35 9.96 -4.46 10.68
CA VAL A 35 10.18 -5.17 11.95
C VAL A 35 10.07 -6.68 11.68
N PRO A 36 11.21 -7.39 11.46
CA PRO A 36 11.21 -8.76 10.94
C PRO A 36 10.45 -9.77 11.81
N TYR A 37 10.61 -9.69 13.13
CA TYR A 37 9.98 -10.63 14.07
C TYR A 37 8.45 -10.45 14.14
N GLN A 38 7.93 -9.28 13.75
CA GLN A 38 6.49 -9.03 13.65
C GLN A 38 5.97 -9.18 12.22
N GLY A 39 6.86 -9.09 11.22
CA GLY A 39 6.48 -9.03 9.82
C GLY A 39 5.68 -7.77 9.47
N THR A 40 6.00 -6.64 10.12
CA THR A 40 5.27 -5.38 9.97
C THR A 40 6.12 -4.30 9.33
N LEU A 41 5.50 -3.45 8.53
CA LEU A 41 6.12 -2.28 7.92
C LEU A 41 5.46 -1.00 8.43
N TYR A 42 6.28 -0.07 8.89
CA TYR A 42 5.87 1.24 9.39
C TYR A 42 6.39 2.35 8.50
N ALA A 43 5.61 3.41 8.36
CA ALA A 43 6.03 4.68 7.79
C ALA A 43 5.97 5.76 8.85
N GLU A 44 7.03 6.56 8.96
CA GLU A 44 7.14 7.72 9.85
C GLU A 44 7.37 8.98 9.03
N CYS A 45 6.58 10.01 9.27
CA CYS A 45 6.74 11.29 8.59
C CYS A 45 7.85 12.11 9.29
N LEU A 46 8.96 12.32 8.59
CA LEU A 46 10.08 13.15 9.07
C LEU A 46 10.04 14.57 8.51
N SER A 47 9.19 14.81 7.53
CA SER A 47 8.97 16.11 6.90
C SER A 47 8.06 16.99 7.76
N ASP A 48 8.27 18.31 7.74
CA ASP A 48 7.32 19.27 8.32
C ASP A 48 6.00 19.34 7.54
N SER A 49 6.04 18.97 6.26
CA SER A 49 4.86 18.80 5.43
C SER A 49 4.30 17.37 5.56
N PRO A 50 2.97 17.18 5.49
CA PRO A 50 2.37 15.86 5.63
C PRO A 50 2.70 14.95 4.46
N ILE A 51 2.65 13.64 4.71
CA ILE A 51 2.58 12.60 3.69
C ILE A 51 1.19 11.96 3.69
N PHE A 52 0.81 11.42 2.55
CA PHE A 52 -0.51 10.81 2.34
C PHE A 52 -0.30 9.38 1.88
N ILE A 53 -0.92 8.42 2.55
CA ILE A 53 -0.65 7.00 2.37
C ILE A 53 -1.96 6.27 2.09
N GLN A 54 -1.98 5.46 1.03
CA GLN A 54 -3.03 4.51 0.75
C GLN A 54 -2.46 3.10 0.86
N SER A 55 -2.86 2.38 1.90
CA SER A 55 -2.55 0.97 2.09
C SER A 55 -3.85 0.20 2.35
N ARG A 56 -4.21 -0.69 1.44
CA ARG A 56 -5.39 -1.54 1.59
C ARG A 56 -5.27 -2.50 2.76
N ASN A 57 -4.05 -2.98 3.04
CA ASN A 57 -3.78 -3.84 4.19
C ASN A 57 -4.00 -3.09 5.51
N SER A 58 -3.47 -1.87 5.64
CA SER A 58 -3.69 -1.02 6.82
C SER A 58 -5.16 -0.66 6.98
N ASN A 59 -5.85 -0.26 5.91
CA ASN A 59 -7.27 0.09 5.95
C ASN A 59 -8.15 -1.10 6.32
N TRP A 60 -7.79 -2.30 5.92
CA TRP A 60 -8.51 -3.52 6.27
C TRP A 60 -8.36 -3.89 7.76
N LEU A 61 -7.18 -3.63 8.36
CA LEU A 61 -6.93 -3.85 9.79
C LEU A 61 -7.80 -2.96 10.66
N ASP A 62 -8.05 -1.76 10.22
CA ASP A 62 -8.97 -0.84 10.86
C ASP A 62 -10.34 -0.93 10.16
N ASN A 63 -11.23 -1.76 10.70
CA ASN A 63 -12.54 -2.08 10.15
C ASN A 63 -13.44 -0.85 9.86
N ASN A 64 -13.01 0.35 10.23
CA ASN A 64 -13.73 1.59 10.00
C ASN A 64 -13.33 2.29 8.70
N PHE A 65 -12.27 1.83 8.03
CA PHE A 65 -11.80 2.48 6.81
C PHE A 65 -12.16 1.71 5.53
N HIS A 66 -12.59 2.48 4.55
CA HIS A 66 -12.76 1.95 3.19
C HIS A 66 -11.38 1.55 2.61
N PRO A 67 -11.27 0.47 1.81
CA PRO A 67 -9.98 0.00 1.26
C PRO A 67 -9.19 1.07 0.50
N THR A 68 -9.87 2.04 -0.10
CA THR A 68 -9.24 3.14 -0.87
C THR A 68 -8.97 4.39 -0.04
N THR A 69 -9.18 4.37 1.27
CA THR A 69 -8.94 5.51 2.14
C THR A 69 -7.47 5.94 2.07
N VAL A 70 -7.25 7.24 1.96
CA VAL A 70 -5.93 7.87 2.00
C VAL A 70 -5.74 8.51 3.37
N CYS A 71 -4.75 8.03 4.11
CA CYS A 71 -4.43 8.52 5.45
C CYS A 71 -3.41 9.66 5.37
N LYS A 72 -3.71 10.78 6.01
CA LYS A 72 -2.76 11.88 6.19
C LYS A 72 -1.88 11.61 7.41
N LEU A 73 -0.57 11.57 7.21
CA LEU A 73 0.43 11.38 8.26
C LEU A 73 1.25 12.65 8.43
N CYS A 74 1.16 13.25 9.62
CA CYS A 74 1.85 14.49 9.95
C CYS A 74 3.23 14.20 10.57
N HIS A 75 4.07 15.25 10.65
CA HIS A 75 5.41 15.19 11.24
C HIS A 75 5.42 14.46 12.59
N GLY A 76 6.36 13.55 12.76
CA GLY A 76 6.59 12.80 13.99
C GLY A 76 5.62 11.64 14.25
N TYR A 77 4.58 11.48 13.43
CA TYR A 77 3.66 10.34 13.55
C TYR A 77 4.11 9.16 12.70
N SER A 78 3.80 7.96 13.20
CA SER A 78 4.03 6.69 12.50
C SER A 78 2.71 5.99 12.22
N LEU A 79 2.65 5.27 11.11
CA LEU A 79 1.54 4.42 10.71
C LEU A 79 2.08 3.04 10.33
N LYS A 80 1.43 1.97 10.82
CA LYS A 80 1.66 0.63 10.31
C LYS A 80 1.00 0.51 8.94
N ILE A 81 1.80 0.39 7.88
CA ILE A 81 1.33 0.39 6.50
C ILE A 81 1.21 -1.02 5.90
N PHE A 82 1.79 -2.03 6.56
CA PHE A 82 1.63 -3.43 6.16
C PHE A 82 1.83 -4.37 7.35
N ASP A 83 1.03 -5.44 7.38
CA ASP A 83 1.11 -6.53 8.33
C ASP A 83 1.06 -7.87 7.59
N THR A 84 2.18 -8.57 7.61
CA THR A 84 2.38 -9.83 6.88
C THR A 84 1.46 -10.95 7.39
N ALA A 85 1.28 -11.06 8.70
CA ALA A 85 0.42 -12.09 9.28
C ALA A 85 -1.04 -11.91 8.84
N LYS A 86 -1.50 -10.67 8.85
CA LYS A 86 -2.86 -10.32 8.40
C LYS A 86 -3.06 -10.54 6.91
N PHE A 87 -2.05 -10.23 6.10
CA PHE A 87 -2.09 -10.56 4.67
C PHE A 87 -2.19 -12.08 4.47
N GLY A 88 -1.43 -12.88 5.22
CA GLY A 88 -1.48 -14.34 5.16
C GLY A 88 -2.84 -14.91 5.57
N GLU A 89 -3.45 -14.40 6.64
CA GLU A 89 -4.81 -14.78 7.06
C GLU A 89 -5.82 -14.50 5.93
N LEU A 90 -5.75 -13.34 5.33
CA LEU A 90 -6.65 -12.93 4.26
C LEU A 90 -6.43 -13.75 2.98
N LEU A 91 -5.18 -14.04 2.64
CA LEU A 91 -4.84 -14.90 1.50
C LEU A 91 -5.42 -16.31 1.69
N ASN A 92 -5.28 -16.90 2.88
CA ASN A 92 -5.86 -18.22 3.19
C ASN A 92 -7.39 -18.20 3.07
N HIS A 93 -8.03 -17.14 3.55
CA HIS A 93 -9.49 -16.99 3.41
C HIS A 93 -9.92 -16.85 1.94
N CYS A 94 -9.27 -15.97 1.18
CA CYS A 94 -9.58 -15.75 -0.23
C CYS A 94 -9.29 -16.99 -1.10
N ALA A 95 -8.25 -17.77 -0.77
CA ALA A 95 -7.94 -19.01 -1.48
C ALA A 95 -9.06 -20.05 -1.38
N GLN A 96 -9.78 -20.09 -0.27
CA GLN A 96 -10.97 -20.94 -0.11
C GLN A 96 -12.16 -20.46 -0.98
N MET A 97 -12.19 -19.19 -1.34
CA MET A 97 -13.21 -18.60 -2.19
C MET A 97 -12.88 -18.70 -3.69
N GLY A 98 -11.64 -19.02 -4.03
CA GLY A 98 -11.19 -19.26 -5.40
C GLY A 98 -10.23 -18.21 -5.95
N PHE A 99 -9.94 -18.35 -7.26
CA PHE A 99 -8.92 -17.57 -7.96
C PHE A 99 -9.20 -16.06 -7.96
N ASP A 100 -10.42 -15.66 -8.34
CA ASP A 100 -10.76 -14.24 -8.50
C ASP A 100 -10.65 -13.48 -7.18
N SER A 101 -11.13 -14.08 -6.08
CA SER A 101 -11.02 -13.49 -4.74
C SER A 101 -9.56 -13.33 -4.31
N SER A 102 -8.72 -14.31 -4.62
CA SER A 102 -7.29 -14.25 -4.31
C SER A 102 -6.57 -13.23 -5.19
N TYR A 103 -6.93 -13.12 -6.48
CA TYR A 103 -6.31 -12.17 -7.40
C TYR A 103 -6.53 -10.71 -6.97
N GLU A 104 -7.67 -10.40 -6.37
CA GLU A 104 -7.96 -9.05 -5.84
C GLU A 104 -6.95 -8.61 -4.76
N LEU A 105 -6.30 -9.55 -4.07
CA LEU A 105 -5.26 -9.26 -3.07
C LEU A 105 -3.98 -8.68 -3.68
N THR A 106 -3.80 -8.75 -4.98
CA THR A 106 -2.70 -8.07 -5.69
C THR A 106 -2.66 -6.59 -5.33
N LYS A 107 -3.82 -5.97 -5.17
CA LYS A 107 -3.95 -4.55 -4.80
C LYS A 107 -3.41 -4.25 -3.40
N MET A 108 -3.30 -5.23 -2.50
CA MET A 108 -2.72 -5.07 -1.16
C MET A 108 -1.19 -5.08 -1.17
N THR A 109 -0.57 -5.63 -2.20
CA THR A 109 0.90 -5.68 -2.33
C THR A 109 1.51 -4.37 -2.82
N ILE A 110 0.66 -3.38 -3.11
CA ILE A 110 1.06 -2.05 -3.58
C ILE A 110 0.56 -1.01 -2.59
N ILE A 111 1.49 -0.22 -2.07
CA ILE A 111 1.20 0.93 -1.20
C ILE A 111 1.51 2.19 -1.99
N ARG A 112 0.59 3.16 -2.00
CA ARG A 112 0.76 4.45 -2.67
C ARG A 112 0.98 5.54 -1.66
N MET A 113 1.89 6.44 -1.98
CA MET A 113 2.27 7.54 -1.11
C MET A 113 2.53 8.81 -1.90
N SER A 114 1.95 9.93 -1.46
CA SER A 114 2.27 11.25 -2.00
C SER A 114 2.82 12.15 -0.90
N PHE A 115 3.57 13.16 -1.32
CA PHE A 115 4.25 14.10 -0.44
C PHE A 115 3.66 15.49 -0.60
N VAL A 116 3.41 16.16 0.52
CA VAL A 116 2.93 17.55 0.62
C VAL A 116 1.49 17.74 0.15
N LYS A 117 1.10 17.13 -0.97
CA LYS A 117 -0.23 17.25 -1.57
C LYS A 117 -0.97 15.92 -1.53
N GLY A 118 -2.19 15.93 -0.99
CA GLY A 118 -3.06 14.77 -0.93
C GLY A 118 -3.90 14.54 -2.19
N TRP A 119 -4.51 13.37 -2.26
CA TRP A 119 -5.48 12.97 -3.28
C TRP A 119 -6.63 12.17 -2.68
N GLY A 120 -7.65 11.90 -3.47
CA GLY A 120 -8.80 11.11 -3.09
C GLY A 120 -9.97 11.95 -2.64
N LYS A 121 -10.93 11.32 -1.97
CA LYS A 121 -12.25 11.87 -1.66
C LYS A 121 -12.26 13.26 -1.02
N ASP A 122 -11.29 13.53 -0.15
CA ASP A 122 -11.25 14.77 0.64
C ASP A 122 -10.40 15.86 -0.01
N TYR A 123 -9.94 15.65 -1.25
CA TYR A 123 -9.04 16.55 -1.96
C TYR A 123 -9.52 16.85 -3.37
N GLN A 124 -9.04 17.95 -3.93
CA GLN A 124 -9.35 18.34 -5.32
C GLN A 124 -8.82 17.32 -6.34
N ARG A 125 -7.68 16.69 -6.02
CA ARG A 125 -7.06 15.66 -6.85
C ARG A 125 -7.67 14.32 -6.53
N GLN A 126 -8.30 13.69 -7.51
CA GLN A 126 -8.93 12.37 -7.31
C GLN A 126 -7.93 11.22 -7.44
N ASP A 127 -6.86 11.39 -8.22
CA ASP A 127 -5.86 10.38 -8.49
C ASP A 127 -4.47 10.83 -7.99
N ILE A 128 -3.67 9.86 -7.51
CA ILE A 128 -2.31 10.13 -7.02
C ILE A 128 -1.40 10.69 -8.11
N THR A 129 -1.60 10.27 -9.38
CA THR A 129 -0.80 10.75 -10.53
C THR A 129 -0.96 12.24 -10.79
N SER A 130 -2.03 12.85 -10.28
CA SER A 130 -2.27 14.29 -10.33
C SER A 130 -1.52 15.06 -9.23
N THR A 131 -0.85 14.37 -8.31
CA THR A 131 -0.02 14.99 -7.28
C THR A 131 1.37 15.30 -7.83
N PRO A 132 2.05 16.35 -7.33
CA PRO A 132 3.37 16.74 -7.85
C PRO A 132 4.48 15.73 -7.55
N CYS A 133 4.39 15.03 -6.41
CA CYS A 133 5.39 14.04 -5.97
C CYS A 133 4.70 12.86 -5.32
N TRP A 134 4.89 11.69 -5.87
CA TRP A 134 4.32 10.44 -5.37
C TRP A 134 5.19 9.23 -5.70
N ILE A 135 4.99 8.15 -4.95
CA ILE A 135 5.66 6.86 -5.13
C ILE A 135 4.69 5.71 -4.96
N GLU A 136 5.03 4.57 -5.52
CA GLU A 136 4.45 3.26 -5.21
C GLU A 136 5.51 2.37 -4.56
N ILE A 137 5.11 1.69 -3.49
CA ILE A 137 5.93 0.69 -2.81
C ILE A 137 5.36 -0.67 -3.18
N HIS A 138 6.14 -1.49 -3.86
CA HIS A 138 5.79 -2.85 -4.25
C HIS A 138 6.40 -3.85 -3.26
N LEU A 139 5.54 -4.66 -2.65
CA LEU A 139 5.93 -5.64 -1.64
C LEU A 139 6.16 -6.99 -2.29
N HIS A 140 7.43 -7.31 -2.56
CA HIS A 140 7.80 -8.51 -3.33
C HIS A 140 7.46 -9.83 -2.61
N ALA A 141 7.74 -9.95 -1.31
CA ALA A 141 7.49 -11.20 -0.60
C ALA A 141 6.00 -11.58 -0.53
N PRO A 142 5.07 -10.67 -0.15
CA PRO A 142 3.64 -10.93 -0.25
C PRO A 142 3.19 -11.25 -1.68
N LEU A 143 3.73 -10.59 -2.68
CA LEU A 143 3.40 -10.84 -4.08
C LEU A 143 3.83 -12.26 -4.52
N ILE A 144 5.01 -12.71 -4.12
CA ILE A 144 5.48 -14.08 -4.42
C ILE A 144 4.56 -15.13 -3.78
N TRP A 145 4.12 -14.92 -2.56
CA TRP A 145 3.18 -15.85 -1.90
C TRP A 145 1.84 -15.89 -2.61
N LEU A 146 1.34 -14.73 -3.00
CA LEU A 146 0.11 -14.60 -3.78
C LEU A 146 0.22 -15.33 -5.13
N ASP A 147 1.30 -15.12 -5.85
CA ASP A 147 1.54 -15.78 -7.15
C ASP A 147 1.56 -17.30 -7.02
N LYS A 148 2.19 -17.84 -5.98
CA LYS A 148 2.19 -19.29 -5.71
C LYS A 148 0.78 -19.80 -5.41
N ALA A 149 0.00 -19.08 -4.63
CA ALA A 149 -1.39 -19.44 -4.33
C ALA A 149 -2.25 -19.43 -5.60
N LEU A 150 -2.12 -18.40 -6.44
CA LEU A 150 -2.85 -18.27 -7.70
C LEU A 150 -2.48 -19.36 -8.70
N GLN A 151 -1.20 -19.73 -8.81
CA GLN A 151 -0.75 -20.86 -9.64
C GLN A 151 -1.37 -22.19 -9.20
N ASN A 152 -1.45 -22.42 -7.89
CA ASN A 152 -2.07 -23.63 -7.36
C ASN A 152 -3.59 -23.64 -7.63
N LEU A 153 -4.27 -22.53 -7.43
CA LEU A 153 -5.71 -22.42 -7.71
C LEU A 153 -6.02 -22.59 -9.19
N ALA A 154 -5.20 -22.04 -10.07
CA ALA A 154 -5.37 -22.23 -11.53
C ALA A 154 -5.24 -23.70 -11.96
N LYS A 155 -4.39 -24.49 -11.30
CA LYS A 155 -4.24 -25.94 -11.55
C LYS A 155 -5.45 -26.75 -11.08
N LEU A 156 -6.14 -26.31 -10.03
CA LEU A 156 -7.31 -26.99 -9.47
C LEU A 156 -8.59 -26.78 -10.30
N GLY A 157 -8.58 -25.79 -11.20
CA GLY A 157 -9.74 -25.39 -11.99
C GLY A 157 -10.80 -24.63 -11.19
N PRO A 158 -11.92 -24.27 -11.82
CA PRO A 158 -13.01 -23.56 -11.14
C PRO A 158 -13.60 -24.43 -10.02
N LEU A 159 -13.95 -23.79 -8.90
CA LEU A 159 -14.69 -24.46 -7.82
C LEU A 159 -16.01 -25.00 -8.38
N PRO A 160 -16.42 -26.23 -7.98
CA PRO A 160 -17.73 -26.74 -8.37
C PRO A 160 -18.81 -25.77 -7.89
N ASP A 161 -19.73 -25.43 -8.78
CA ASP A 161 -20.89 -24.61 -8.46
C ASP A 161 -21.59 -25.17 -7.24
N LYS A 162 -21.80 -24.33 -6.22
CA LYS A 162 -22.66 -24.73 -5.09
C LYS A 162 -24.02 -25.05 -5.67
N ILE A 163 -24.33 -26.31 -5.72
CA ILE A 163 -25.68 -26.79 -6.06
C ILE A 163 -26.62 -26.11 -5.06
N HIS A 164 -27.41 -25.16 -5.51
CA HIS A 164 -28.52 -24.65 -4.75
C HIS A 164 -29.49 -25.82 -4.59
N SER A 165 -29.43 -26.50 -3.45
CA SER A 165 -30.48 -27.42 -3.03
C SER A 165 -31.70 -26.55 -2.67
N ASN A 166 -32.56 -26.35 -3.66
CA ASN A 166 -33.93 -25.98 -3.40
C ASN A 166 -34.62 -27.16 -2.70
N SER A 167 -34.95 -26.97 -1.46
CA SER A 167 -35.97 -27.77 -0.74
C SER A 167 -36.86 -26.80 -0.01
#